data_a991e2621934409852906a65958998d7
#
_entry.id   a991e2621934409852906a65958998d7
#
_cell.length_a   1.000
_cell.length_b   1.000
_cell.length_c   1.000
_cell.angle_alpha   90.00
_cell.angle_beta   90.00
_cell.angle_gamma   90.00
#
_symmetry.space_group_name_H-M   'P 1'
#
loop_
_entity.id
_entity.type
_entity.pdbx_description
1 polymer ?
#
loop_
_entity_poly.entity_id
_entity_poly.type
_entity_poly.pdbx_seq_one_letter_code
_entity_poly.pdbx_strand_id
1 'polypeptide(L)'
;MRLSLRFLLWMLVASGSCLTAQSQESLSDLSWLAGGWQGIMGKAQIEEHWIQPAGGTMLAVSRTVANGRTVAFEFLRIESRTDGIFYVAQPQGRPPVEFKLTQRSENRAVFENPQHDHPKIIRYSKDADGSLRAEIEGDEKGKHKKMEFKLQPVSQR
;
A
#
# COMPACT_ATOMS: atom_id res chain seq x y z
N MET A 1 -12.90 -15.66 79.67
CA MET A 1 -13.52 -15.80 78.35
C MET A 1 -12.77 -14.86 77.40
N ARG A 2 -11.82 -15.39 76.65
CA ARG A 2 -10.97 -14.57 75.73
C ARG A 2 -11.40 -14.83 74.28
N LEU A 3 -11.97 -13.80 73.65
CA LEU A 3 -12.35 -13.81 72.22
C LEU A 3 -11.07 -13.48 71.38
N SER A 4 -10.63 -14.43 70.58
CA SER A 4 -9.56 -14.22 69.60
C SER A 4 -10.17 -13.79 68.28
N LEU A 5 -9.89 -12.54 67.90
CA LEU A 5 -10.29 -11.95 66.62
C LEU A 5 -9.23 -12.29 65.55
N ARG A 6 -9.56 -13.20 64.63
CA ARG A 6 -8.73 -13.53 63.50
C ARG A 6 -9.03 -12.58 62.35
N PHE A 7 -8.08 -11.66 62.06
CA PHE A 7 -8.10 -10.85 60.83
C PHE A 7 -7.68 -11.72 59.63
N LEU A 8 -8.60 -11.93 58.71
CA LEU A 8 -8.34 -12.57 57.44
C LEU A 8 -7.92 -11.44 56.44
N LEU A 9 -6.61 -11.41 56.11
CA LEU A 9 -6.07 -10.47 55.12
C LEU A 9 -6.34 -11.03 53.72
N TRP A 10 -7.28 -10.44 52.98
CA TRP A 10 -7.53 -10.76 51.56
C TRP A 10 -6.48 -10.01 50.72
N MET A 11 -5.50 -10.73 50.14
CA MET A 11 -4.62 -10.22 49.10
C MET A 11 -5.38 -10.18 47.80
N LEU A 12 -5.73 -8.98 47.33
CA LEU A 12 -6.21 -8.74 45.97
C LEU A 12 -4.98 -8.79 45.02
N VAL A 13 -4.83 -9.92 44.31
CA VAL A 13 -3.87 -10.01 43.20
C VAL A 13 -4.50 -9.30 41.99
N ALA A 14 -4.12 -8.05 41.77
CA ALA A 14 -4.46 -7.33 40.56
C ALA A 14 -3.63 -7.90 39.39
N SER A 15 -4.21 -8.82 38.62
CA SER A 15 -3.66 -9.30 37.36
C SER A 15 -3.73 -8.16 36.34
N GLY A 16 -2.67 -7.36 36.23
CA GLY A 16 -2.52 -6.36 35.19
C GLY A 16 -2.38 -7.05 33.83
N SER A 17 -3.45 -7.12 33.06
CA SER A 17 -3.38 -7.48 31.64
C SER A 17 -2.62 -6.39 30.91
N CYS A 18 -1.36 -6.65 30.57
CA CYS A 18 -0.58 -5.81 29.68
C CYS A 18 -1.19 -5.91 28.28
N LEU A 19 -2.07 -4.98 27.94
CA LEU A 19 -2.53 -4.77 26.56
C LEU A 19 -1.30 -4.30 25.77
N THR A 20 -0.64 -5.19 25.07
CA THR A 20 0.31 -4.83 24.03
C THR A 20 -0.48 -4.07 22.96
N ALA A 21 -0.37 -2.74 22.96
CA ALA A 21 -0.84 -1.91 21.86
C ALA A 21 -0.07 -2.37 20.61
N GLN A 22 -0.72 -3.16 19.77
CA GLN A 22 -0.21 -3.51 18.46
C GLN A 22 -0.15 -2.20 17.67
N SER A 23 1.04 -1.69 17.41
CA SER A 23 1.21 -0.48 16.61
C SER A 23 0.60 -0.74 15.25
N GLN A 24 -0.55 -0.13 14.99
CA GLN A 24 -1.17 -0.19 13.66
C GLN A 24 -0.14 0.39 12.67
N GLU A 25 0.25 -0.37 11.68
CA GLU A 25 1.19 0.08 10.65
C GLU A 25 0.67 1.37 10.01
N SER A 26 1.48 2.42 10.08
CA SER A 26 1.08 3.75 9.61
C SER A 26 1.34 3.89 8.11
N LEU A 27 0.36 4.41 7.37
CA LEU A 27 0.52 4.79 5.97
C LEU A 27 1.41 6.03 5.79
N SER A 28 1.77 6.74 6.87
CA SER A 28 2.69 7.89 6.80
C SER A 28 4.03 7.53 6.16
N ASP A 29 4.50 6.31 6.35
CA ASP A 29 5.75 5.80 5.76
C ASP A 29 5.68 5.65 4.22
N LEU A 30 4.48 5.72 3.65
CA LEU A 30 4.22 5.68 2.21
C LEU A 30 3.90 7.07 1.63
N SER A 31 3.95 8.14 2.45
CA SER A 31 3.63 9.51 2.02
C SER A 31 4.50 10.01 0.87
N TRP A 32 5.70 9.44 0.69
CA TRP A 32 6.61 9.75 -0.43
C TRP A 32 6.02 9.39 -1.80
N LEU A 33 5.01 8.51 -1.85
CA LEU A 33 4.29 8.13 -3.08
C LEU A 33 3.28 9.20 -3.51
N ALA A 34 2.83 10.07 -2.59
CA ALA A 34 1.84 11.09 -2.88
C ALA A 34 2.37 12.14 -3.86
N GLY A 35 1.49 12.60 -4.76
CA GLY A 35 1.80 13.55 -5.81
C GLY A 35 1.28 13.09 -7.17
N GLY A 36 1.58 13.87 -8.20
CA GLY A 36 1.33 13.54 -9.59
C GLY A 36 2.60 13.01 -10.26
N TRP A 37 2.47 11.94 -10.99
CA TRP A 37 3.54 11.23 -11.68
C TRP A 37 3.18 10.99 -13.13
N GLN A 38 4.11 11.15 -14.07
CA GLN A 38 3.88 10.90 -15.49
C GLN A 38 5.11 10.29 -16.17
N GLY A 39 4.89 9.46 -17.18
CA GLY A 39 5.95 8.83 -17.96
C GLY A 39 5.47 8.34 -19.31
N ILE A 40 6.41 7.81 -20.08
CA ILE A 40 6.16 7.26 -21.41
C ILE A 40 6.43 5.76 -21.40
N MET A 41 5.49 4.98 -21.91
CA MET A 41 5.61 3.55 -22.15
C MET A 41 5.42 3.28 -23.66
N GLY A 42 6.53 3.11 -24.39
CA GLY A 42 6.49 3.00 -25.83
C GLY A 42 5.91 4.27 -26.49
N LYS A 43 4.71 4.18 -27.05
CA LYS A 43 3.97 5.31 -27.64
C LYS A 43 2.85 5.84 -26.75
N ALA A 44 2.65 5.26 -25.58
CA ALA A 44 1.62 5.65 -24.64
C ALA A 44 2.19 6.55 -23.52
N GLN A 45 1.39 7.52 -23.09
CA GLN A 45 1.64 8.30 -21.88
C GLN A 45 0.90 7.65 -20.73
N ILE A 46 1.57 7.48 -19.61
CA ILE A 46 1.00 6.99 -18.35
C ILE A 46 1.10 8.07 -17.29
N GLU A 47 0.07 8.20 -16.46
CA GLU A 47 0.06 9.11 -15.33
C GLU A 47 -0.62 8.46 -14.12
N GLU A 48 -0.15 8.82 -12.92
CA GLU A 48 -0.74 8.45 -11.64
C GLU A 48 -0.81 9.67 -10.73
N HIS A 49 -1.92 9.81 -9.99
CA HIS A 49 -2.11 10.90 -9.02
C HIS A 49 -2.53 10.32 -7.67
N TRP A 50 -1.61 10.39 -6.71
CA TRP A 50 -1.79 9.90 -5.35
C TRP A 50 -2.10 11.03 -4.38
N ILE A 51 -3.13 10.86 -3.56
CA ILE A 51 -3.49 11.77 -2.46
C ILE A 51 -2.70 11.38 -1.21
N GLN A 52 -2.34 12.35 -0.38
CA GLN A 52 -1.67 12.12 0.90
C GLN A 52 -2.47 11.15 1.79
N PRO A 53 -1.79 10.32 2.61
CA PRO A 53 -2.47 9.40 3.51
C PRO A 53 -3.32 10.15 4.54
N ALA A 54 -4.57 9.72 4.68
CA ALA A 54 -5.50 10.21 5.70
C ALA A 54 -6.53 9.14 6.02
N GLY A 55 -6.98 9.05 7.28
CA GLY A 55 -8.03 8.13 7.70
C GLY A 55 -7.75 6.65 7.42
N GLY A 56 -6.47 6.24 7.41
CA GLY A 56 -6.09 4.85 7.13
C GLY A 56 -6.09 4.49 5.65
N THR A 57 -6.16 5.48 4.74
CA THR A 57 -6.14 5.25 3.29
C THR A 57 -5.24 6.23 2.55
N MET A 58 -4.70 5.79 1.40
CA MET A 58 -4.21 6.62 0.31
C MET A 58 -5.02 6.28 -0.93
N LEU A 59 -5.47 7.29 -1.68
CA LEU A 59 -6.27 7.10 -2.89
C LEU A 59 -5.52 7.62 -4.10
N ALA A 60 -5.68 6.94 -5.26
CA ALA A 60 -5.12 7.40 -6.51
C ALA A 60 -5.97 7.05 -7.72
N VAL A 61 -5.67 7.72 -8.81
CA VAL A 61 -6.13 7.37 -10.15
C VAL A 61 -4.93 7.21 -11.07
N SER A 62 -4.98 6.21 -11.95
CA SER A 62 -4.02 6.00 -13.03
C SER A 62 -4.74 6.11 -14.37
N ARG A 63 -4.05 6.65 -15.39
CA ARG A 63 -4.56 6.73 -16.75
C ARG A 63 -3.44 6.48 -17.76
N THR A 64 -3.76 5.71 -18.81
CA THR A 64 -2.89 5.50 -19.96
C THR A 64 -3.55 6.09 -21.20
N VAL A 65 -2.83 6.97 -21.90
CA VAL A 65 -3.26 7.62 -23.14
C VAL A 65 -2.41 7.15 -24.30
N ALA A 66 -3.03 6.63 -25.36
CA ALA A 66 -2.34 6.28 -26.61
C ALA A 66 -3.12 6.86 -27.79
N ASN A 67 -2.41 7.43 -28.77
CA ASN A 67 -3.02 8.06 -29.95
C ASN A 67 -4.11 9.08 -29.61
N GLY A 68 -3.90 9.89 -28.55
CA GLY A 68 -4.83 10.92 -28.09
C GLY A 68 -6.10 10.40 -27.40
N ARG A 69 -6.17 9.11 -27.06
CA ARG A 69 -7.32 8.49 -26.40
C ARG A 69 -6.90 7.75 -25.14
N THR A 70 -7.73 7.80 -24.10
CA THR A 70 -7.58 6.95 -22.91
C THR A 70 -7.82 5.50 -23.32
N VAL A 71 -6.82 4.65 -23.14
CA VAL A 71 -6.87 3.21 -23.44
C VAL A 71 -6.95 2.35 -22.17
N ALA A 72 -6.54 2.90 -21.01
CA ALA A 72 -6.71 2.27 -19.71
C ALA A 72 -6.82 3.34 -18.61
N PHE A 73 -7.52 3.00 -17.54
CA PHE A 73 -7.55 3.77 -16.30
C PHE A 73 -7.80 2.84 -15.11
N GLU A 74 -7.36 3.26 -13.93
CA GLU A 74 -7.55 2.49 -12.70
C GLU A 74 -7.86 3.43 -11.54
N PHE A 75 -8.74 2.97 -10.64
CA PHE A 75 -8.83 3.50 -9.29
C PHE A 75 -7.94 2.65 -8.39
N LEU A 76 -7.04 3.30 -7.67
CA LEU A 76 -6.06 2.68 -6.82
C LEU A 76 -6.23 3.17 -5.39
N ARG A 77 -5.97 2.31 -4.42
CA ARG A 77 -5.91 2.71 -3.03
C ARG A 77 -4.94 1.85 -2.25
N ILE A 78 -4.36 2.42 -1.21
CA ILE A 78 -3.60 1.70 -0.20
C ILE A 78 -4.38 1.85 1.10
N GLU A 79 -4.67 0.74 1.76
CA GLU A 79 -5.51 0.68 2.95
C GLU A 79 -4.73 0.06 4.11
N SER A 80 -4.74 0.72 5.28
CA SER A 80 -4.28 0.13 6.53
C SER A 80 -5.46 -0.58 7.19
N ARG A 81 -5.33 -1.88 7.41
CA ARG A 81 -6.33 -2.77 8.01
C ARG A 81 -5.73 -3.44 9.25
N THR A 82 -6.54 -4.17 10.02
CA THR A 82 -6.08 -4.89 11.22
C THR A 82 -5.05 -5.99 10.93
N ASP A 83 -5.06 -6.54 9.72
CA ASP A 83 -4.21 -7.64 9.26
C ASP A 83 -3.06 -7.19 8.34
N GLY A 84 -2.85 -5.87 8.18
CA GLY A 84 -1.75 -5.29 7.44
C GLY A 84 -2.15 -4.15 6.51
N ILE A 85 -1.24 -3.80 5.62
CA ILE A 85 -1.45 -2.77 4.59
C ILE A 85 -1.67 -3.47 3.25
N PHE A 86 -2.66 -3.00 2.48
CA PHE A 86 -3.03 -3.56 1.20
C PHE A 86 -3.07 -2.50 0.11
N TYR A 87 -2.46 -2.81 -1.02
CA TYR A 87 -2.66 -2.11 -2.28
C TYR A 87 -3.83 -2.76 -3.00
N VAL A 88 -4.81 -1.97 -3.39
CA VAL A 88 -6.04 -2.44 -4.04
C VAL A 88 -6.17 -1.75 -5.40
N ALA A 89 -6.04 -2.52 -6.47
CA ALA A 89 -6.20 -2.05 -7.84
C ALA A 89 -7.61 -2.36 -8.35
N GLN A 90 -8.25 -1.38 -8.97
CA GLN A 90 -9.55 -1.54 -9.61
C GLN A 90 -9.49 -1.05 -11.06
N PRO A 91 -9.00 -1.89 -11.99
CA PRO A 91 -8.84 -1.52 -13.39
C PRO A 91 -10.19 -1.41 -14.11
N GLN A 92 -10.43 -0.28 -14.75
CA GLN A 92 -11.60 -0.05 -15.62
C GLN A 92 -12.96 -0.38 -14.98
N GLY A 93 -13.10 -0.15 -13.66
CA GLY A 93 -14.32 -0.46 -12.92
C GLY A 93 -14.59 -1.96 -12.71
N ARG A 94 -13.65 -2.84 -13.00
CA ARG A 94 -13.74 -4.28 -12.70
C ARG A 94 -13.65 -4.53 -11.18
N PRO A 95 -13.97 -5.74 -10.72
CA PRO A 95 -13.74 -6.10 -9.32
C PRO A 95 -12.30 -5.79 -8.88
N PRO A 96 -12.11 -5.28 -7.66
CA PRO A 96 -10.78 -4.95 -7.16
C PRO A 96 -9.93 -6.20 -6.93
N VAL A 97 -8.61 -6.04 -7.10
CA VAL A 97 -7.60 -7.05 -6.77
C VAL A 97 -6.71 -6.47 -5.67
N GLU A 98 -6.44 -7.28 -4.66
CA GLU A 98 -5.70 -6.88 -3.47
C GLU A 98 -4.29 -7.49 -3.46
N PHE A 99 -3.30 -6.70 -3.01
CA PHE A 99 -1.92 -7.11 -2.83
C PHE A 99 -1.47 -6.67 -1.45
N LYS A 100 -0.97 -7.59 -0.64
CA LYS A 100 -0.49 -7.29 0.72
C LYS A 100 0.89 -6.65 0.67
N LEU A 101 1.12 -5.62 1.48
CA LEU A 101 2.46 -5.06 1.69
C LEU A 101 3.33 -6.10 2.39
N THR A 102 4.43 -6.51 1.75
CA THR A 102 5.37 -7.51 2.27
C THR A 102 6.72 -6.92 2.62
N GLN A 103 7.11 -5.82 1.95
CA GLN A 103 8.37 -5.14 2.22
C GLN A 103 8.17 -3.63 2.10
N ARG A 104 8.80 -2.86 3.00
CA ARG A 104 8.88 -1.41 2.91
C ARG A 104 10.22 -0.89 3.44
N SER A 105 10.63 0.24 2.91
CA SER A 105 11.71 1.07 3.42
C SER A 105 11.36 2.53 3.21
N GLU A 106 12.27 3.45 3.50
CA GLU A 106 12.05 4.89 3.38
C GLU A 106 11.54 5.33 1.99
N ASN A 107 12.02 4.66 0.92
CA ASN A 107 11.71 5.02 -0.47
C ASN A 107 11.24 3.83 -1.31
N ARG A 108 10.75 2.76 -0.69
CA ARG A 108 10.32 1.56 -1.41
C ARG A 108 9.16 0.86 -0.72
N ALA A 109 8.24 0.34 -1.51
CA ALA A 109 7.15 -0.54 -1.09
C ALA A 109 7.00 -1.71 -2.06
N VAL A 110 6.74 -2.91 -1.54
CA VAL A 110 6.46 -4.12 -2.32
C VAL A 110 5.15 -4.71 -1.86
N PHE A 111 4.23 -4.89 -2.79
CA PHE A 111 2.92 -5.47 -2.55
C PHE A 111 2.80 -6.77 -3.34
N GLU A 112 2.28 -7.83 -2.71
CA GLU A 112 2.25 -9.17 -3.31
C GLU A 112 0.87 -9.82 -3.20
N ASN A 113 0.48 -10.51 -4.27
CA ASN A 113 -0.62 -11.45 -4.32
C ASN A 113 -0.18 -12.71 -5.09
N PRO A 114 0.36 -13.73 -4.43
CA PRO A 114 0.82 -14.96 -5.07
C PRO A 114 -0.28 -15.74 -5.80
N GLN A 115 -1.55 -15.51 -5.43
CA GLN A 115 -2.71 -16.20 -6.02
C GLN A 115 -3.23 -15.52 -7.29
N HIS A 116 -2.79 -14.29 -7.59
CA HIS A 116 -3.15 -13.59 -8.81
C HIS A 116 -2.31 -14.08 -9.99
N ASP A 117 -2.85 -14.03 -11.20
CA ASP A 117 -2.12 -14.46 -12.39
C ASP A 117 -1.04 -13.44 -12.77
N HIS A 118 -1.44 -12.25 -13.14
CA HIS A 118 -0.55 -11.14 -13.51
C HIS A 118 -1.22 -9.78 -13.25
N PRO A 119 -0.53 -8.86 -12.53
CA PRO A 119 0.73 -9.08 -11.80
C PRO A 119 0.53 -9.89 -10.51
N LYS A 120 1.60 -10.51 -10.00
CA LYS A 120 1.69 -11.08 -8.64
C LYS A 120 2.36 -10.13 -7.68
N ILE A 121 3.21 -9.26 -8.20
CA ILE A 121 4.03 -8.33 -7.43
C ILE A 121 3.93 -6.94 -8.05
N ILE A 122 3.72 -5.95 -7.20
CA ILE A 122 3.73 -4.53 -7.53
C ILE A 122 4.78 -3.87 -6.64
N ARG A 123 5.71 -3.12 -7.23
CA ARG A 123 6.75 -2.40 -6.51
C ARG A 123 6.72 -0.93 -6.87
N TYR A 124 6.84 -0.10 -5.85
CA TYR A 124 7.13 1.31 -6.01
C TYR A 124 8.44 1.65 -5.34
N SER A 125 9.25 2.49 -5.98
CA SER A 125 10.44 3.07 -5.37
C SER A 125 10.67 4.48 -5.88
N LYS A 126 11.18 5.36 -5.00
CA LYS A 126 11.58 6.72 -5.37
C LYS A 126 13.08 6.74 -5.57
N ASP A 127 13.51 7.11 -6.78
CA ASP A 127 14.92 7.21 -7.16
C ASP A 127 15.54 8.51 -6.60
N ALA A 128 16.87 8.58 -6.55
CA ALA A 128 17.61 9.74 -6.04
C ALA A 128 17.38 11.02 -6.89
N ASP A 129 16.99 10.88 -8.16
CA ASP A 129 16.63 12.00 -9.04
C ASP A 129 15.20 12.51 -8.81
N GLY A 130 14.49 11.96 -7.80
CA GLY A 130 13.11 12.31 -7.46
C GLY A 130 12.05 11.63 -8.33
N SER A 131 12.44 10.82 -9.33
CA SER A 131 11.48 10.05 -10.12
C SER A 131 10.88 8.91 -9.33
N LEU A 132 9.65 8.50 -9.69
CA LEU A 132 8.99 7.31 -9.21
C LEU A 132 9.22 6.16 -10.19
N ARG A 133 9.67 5.03 -9.67
CA ARG A 133 9.73 3.78 -10.41
C ARG A 133 8.59 2.89 -9.96
N ALA A 134 7.72 2.52 -10.89
CA ALA A 134 6.69 1.52 -10.69
C ALA A 134 7.05 0.25 -11.47
N GLU A 135 6.90 -0.90 -10.85
CA GLU A 135 7.26 -2.18 -11.44
C GLU A 135 6.14 -3.18 -11.16
N ILE A 136 5.73 -3.91 -12.17
CA ILE A 136 4.79 -5.03 -12.05
C ILE A 136 5.44 -6.30 -12.57
N GLU A 137 5.22 -7.42 -11.86
CA GLU A 137 5.84 -8.70 -12.15
C GLU A 137 4.87 -9.84 -11.87
N GLY A 138 4.88 -10.87 -12.69
CA GLY A 138 4.04 -12.07 -12.55
C GLY A 138 4.16 -13.00 -13.74
N ASP A 139 3.26 -13.98 -13.81
CA ASP A 139 3.21 -14.93 -14.90
C ASP A 139 2.02 -14.62 -15.80
N GLU A 140 2.25 -14.37 -17.08
CA GLU A 140 1.19 -14.21 -18.09
C GLU A 140 1.28 -15.33 -19.11
N LYS A 141 0.23 -16.15 -19.19
CA LYS A 141 0.16 -17.29 -20.13
C LYS A 141 1.34 -18.26 -19.99
N GLY A 142 1.76 -18.54 -18.73
CA GLY A 142 2.87 -19.44 -18.42
C GLY A 142 4.27 -18.86 -18.69
N LYS A 143 4.38 -17.57 -18.98
CA LYS A 143 5.67 -16.87 -19.16
C LYS A 143 5.83 -15.81 -18.08
N HIS A 144 7.00 -15.79 -17.45
CA HIS A 144 7.38 -14.73 -16.54
C HIS A 144 7.45 -13.40 -17.29
N LYS A 145 6.78 -12.39 -16.74
CA LYS A 145 6.70 -11.04 -17.31
C LYS A 145 6.99 -10.01 -16.24
N LYS A 146 7.85 -9.07 -16.59
CA LYS A 146 8.18 -7.93 -15.77
C LYS A 146 8.06 -6.68 -16.63
N MET A 147 7.41 -5.64 -16.09
CA MET A 147 7.29 -4.32 -16.71
C MET A 147 7.70 -3.26 -15.72
N GLU A 148 8.45 -2.28 -16.19
CA GLU A 148 8.94 -1.16 -15.39
C GLU A 148 8.53 0.16 -16.04
N PHE A 149 8.11 1.11 -15.20
CA PHE A 149 7.71 2.46 -15.59
C PHE A 149 8.54 3.45 -14.79
N LYS A 150 9.24 4.34 -15.46
CA LYS A 150 9.90 5.48 -14.82
C LYS A 150 9.06 6.71 -15.04
N LEU A 151 8.54 7.27 -13.92
CA LEU A 151 7.61 8.38 -13.92
C LEU A 151 8.28 9.61 -13.29
N GLN A 152 8.14 10.75 -13.94
CA GLN A 152 8.62 12.04 -13.44
C GLN A 152 7.52 12.74 -12.65
N PRO A 153 7.85 13.54 -11.63
CA PRO A 153 6.85 14.32 -10.93
C PRO A 153 6.20 15.32 -11.87
N VAL A 154 4.88 15.44 -11.78
CA VAL A 154 4.11 16.46 -12.49
C VAL A 154 4.21 17.75 -11.68
N SER A 155 4.73 18.83 -12.27
CA SER A 155 4.68 20.17 -11.67
C SER A 155 3.22 20.58 -11.50
N GLN A 156 2.79 20.83 -10.27
CA GLN A 156 1.50 21.48 -10.05
C GLN A 156 1.60 22.90 -10.62
N ARG A 157 0.74 23.19 -11.60
CA ARG A 157 0.57 24.54 -12.14
C ARG A 157 -0.41 25.31 -11.29
#